data_3c87c5d901f727e2a2e133fd89a7de2f
#
_entry.id   3c87c5d901f727e2a2e133fd89a7de2f
#
_cell.length_a   1.000
_cell.length_b   1.000
_cell.length_c   1.000
_cell.angle_alpha   90.00
_cell.angle_beta   90.00
_cell.angle_gamma   90.00
#
_symmetry.space_group_name_H-M   'P 1'
#
loop_
_entity.id
_entity.type
_entity.pdbx_description
1 polymer ?
#
loop_
_entity_poly.entity_id
_entity_poly.type
_entity_poly.pdbx_seq_one_letter_code
_entity_poly.pdbx_strand_id
1 'polypeptide(L)'
;MAKDNIEIEIQVNVEKIKPLEEFLKKNAKFESEDHQLDEYFSPAHKNFVAERPVKEWLRLRDTDGKCYITYKNWHYTEKGEGTHADEFETELKDVSAARKILESLDCKPVVMVDKIRKTWRYKDYEIALDKVKGLDESVEVEYCGNMDGVDPQEKKKEMRDFLKEIGCGKLRSNKGGYAFLLLFPEEAEFKVH
;
A
#
# COMPACT_ATOMS: atom_id res chain seq x y z
N MET A 1 14.38 9.89 -18.26
CA MET A 1 12.92 9.85 -18.43
C MET A 1 12.33 9.77 -17.03
N ALA A 2 11.40 10.65 -16.67
CA ALA A 2 10.71 10.55 -15.39
C ALA A 2 10.04 9.16 -15.35
N LYS A 3 10.24 8.38 -14.28
CA LYS A 3 9.43 7.21 -13.99
C LYS A 3 7.99 7.70 -13.96
N ASP A 4 7.09 7.05 -14.68
CA ASP A 4 5.68 7.31 -14.51
C ASP A 4 5.36 7.05 -13.04
N ASN A 5 4.99 8.11 -12.31
CA ASN A 5 4.71 8.05 -10.87
C ASN A 5 3.33 7.42 -10.59
N ILE A 6 2.84 6.61 -11.52
CA ILE A 6 1.56 5.92 -11.43
C ILE A 6 1.80 4.57 -10.76
N GLU A 7 1.04 4.29 -9.70
CA GLU A 7 1.03 3.02 -9.00
C GLU A 7 -0.33 2.34 -9.16
N ILE A 8 -0.30 1.08 -9.58
CA ILE A 8 -1.49 0.21 -9.68
C ILE A 8 -1.29 -0.97 -8.74
N GLU A 9 -2.04 -0.99 -7.65
CA GLU A 9 -1.96 -2.03 -6.63
C GLU A 9 -3.33 -2.54 -6.18
N ILE A 10 -3.35 -3.75 -5.63
CA ILE A 10 -4.45 -4.24 -4.80
C ILE A 10 -3.92 -4.62 -3.43
N GLN A 11 -4.71 -4.34 -2.39
CA GLN A 11 -4.48 -4.81 -1.03
C GLN A 11 -5.68 -5.64 -0.59
N VAL A 12 -5.46 -6.91 -0.24
CA VAL A 12 -6.52 -7.85 0.08
C VAL A 12 -6.15 -8.75 1.27
N ASN A 13 -7.14 -9.10 2.09
CA ASN A 13 -7.06 -10.25 2.96
C ASN A 13 -7.51 -11.47 2.18
N VAL A 14 -6.76 -12.56 2.26
CA VAL A 14 -7.05 -13.82 1.57
C VAL A 14 -7.58 -14.86 2.55
N GLU A 15 -8.52 -15.70 2.11
CA GLU A 15 -9.06 -16.79 2.97
C GLU A 15 -7.98 -17.83 3.30
N LYS A 16 -7.07 -18.08 2.36
CA LYS A 16 -6.01 -19.08 2.48
C LYS A 16 -4.68 -18.50 1.99
N ILE A 17 -3.77 -18.22 2.90
CA ILE A 17 -2.44 -17.66 2.57
C ILE A 17 -1.44 -18.73 2.09
N LYS A 18 -1.53 -19.98 2.60
CA LYS A 18 -0.56 -21.04 2.32
C LYS A 18 -0.35 -21.36 0.84
N PRO A 19 -1.41 -21.45 -0.01
CA PRO A 19 -1.21 -21.67 -1.45
C PRO A 19 -0.35 -20.60 -2.11
N LEU A 20 -0.51 -19.32 -1.70
CA LEU A 20 0.30 -18.23 -2.19
C LEU A 20 1.75 -18.35 -1.73
N GLU A 21 1.99 -18.62 -0.44
CA GLU A 21 3.34 -18.82 0.07
C GLU A 21 4.09 -19.95 -0.65
N GLU A 22 3.42 -21.08 -0.89
CA GLU A 22 3.99 -22.23 -1.62
C GLU A 22 4.29 -21.85 -3.08
N PHE A 23 3.37 -21.14 -3.73
CA PHE A 23 3.56 -20.66 -5.09
C PHE A 23 4.76 -19.72 -5.18
N LEU A 24 4.85 -18.73 -4.29
CA LEU A 24 5.92 -17.73 -4.27
C LEU A 24 7.29 -18.36 -4.03
N LYS A 25 7.39 -19.27 -3.07
CA LYS A 25 8.64 -20.01 -2.79
C LYS A 25 9.15 -20.79 -3.99
N LYS A 26 8.25 -21.28 -4.86
CA LYS A 26 8.60 -22.11 -6.02
C LYS A 26 8.86 -21.29 -7.29
N ASN A 27 8.12 -20.19 -7.50
CA ASN A 27 8.02 -19.54 -8.80
C ASN A 27 8.49 -18.08 -8.81
N ALA A 28 8.73 -17.47 -7.64
CA ALA A 28 9.07 -16.06 -7.51
C ALA A 28 10.46 -15.89 -6.88
N LYS A 29 11.09 -14.75 -7.15
CA LYS A 29 12.32 -14.34 -6.50
C LYS A 29 11.98 -13.67 -5.18
N PHE A 30 12.46 -14.22 -4.07
CA PHE A 30 12.39 -13.56 -2.77
C PHE A 30 13.33 -12.33 -2.78
N GLU A 31 12.85 -11.18 -2.35
CA GLU A 31 13.61 -9.94 -2.34
C GLU A 31 13.98 -9.52 -0.92
N SER A 32 13.03 -9.48 0.00
CA SER A 32 13.31 -9.04 1.38
C SER A 32 12.27 -9.54 2.40
N GLU A 33 12.66 -9.47 3.67
CA GLU A 33 11.77 -9.47 4.84
C GLU A 33 12.19 -8.30 5.72
N ASP A 34 11.34 -7.27 5.79
CA ASP A 34 11.67 -6.01 6.44
C ASP A 34 10.66 -5.67 7.55
N HIS A 35 11.17 -5.07 8.63
CA HIS A 35 10.32 -4.38 9.59
C HIS A 35 10.13 -2.93 9.13
N GLN A 36 8.89 -2.52 8.92
CA GLN A 36 8.54 -1.20 8.44
C GLN A 36 7.71 -0.43 9.48
N LEU A 37 8.17 0.77 9.81
CA LEU A 37 7.44 1.74 10.62
C LEU A 37 7.06 2.92 9.73
N ASP A 38 5.77 3.04 9.43
CA ASP A 38 5.22 4.10 8.59
C ASP A 38 4.50 5.11 9.48
N GLU A 39 5.07 6.29 9.65
CA GLU A 39 4.44 7.41 10.36
C GLU A 39 3.75 8.33 9.36
N TYR A 40 2.42 8.44 9.47
CA TYR A 40 1.61 9.26 8.57
C TYR A 40 1.35 10.64 9.14
N PHE A 41 1.37 11.65 8.26
CA PHE A 41 1.20 13.06 8.61
C PHE A 41 0.07 13.69 7.80
N SER A 42 -0.55 14.71 8.40
CA SER A 42 -1.52 15.57 7.74
C SER A 42 -1.18 17.04 8.01
N PRO A 43 -1.10 17.88 6.96
CA PRO A 43 -0.85 19.31 7.16
C PRO A 43 -2.09 20.01 7.76
N ALA A 44 -1.88 20.96 8.67
CA ALA A 44 -2.98 21.64 9.35
C ALA A 44 -3.87 22.47 8.41
N HIS A 45 -3.29 23.04 7.35
CA HIS A 45 -4.03 23.85 6.37
C HIS A 45 -4.87 23.01 5.38
N LYS A 46 -4.61 21.71 5.28
CA LYS A 46 -5.34 20.76 4.43
C LYS A 46 -5.38 19.41 5.13
N ASN A 47 -6.41 19.19 5.94
CA ASN A 47 -6.55 17.94 6.67
C ASN A 47 -6.85 16.78 5.71
N PHE A 48 -5.83 15.94 5.40
CA PHE A 48 -5.93 14.82 4.46
C PHE A 48 -6.94 13.76 4.89
N VAL A 49 -7.18 13.62 6.20
CA VAL A 49 -8.06 12.59 6.75
C VAL A 49 -9.46 13.10 7.10
N ALA A 50 -9.81 14.34 6.69
CA ALA A 50 -11.14 14.90 6.96
C ALA A 50 -12.23 14.40 5.99
N GLU A 51 -11.87 14.10 4.75
CA GLU A 51 -12.82 13.73 3.71
C GLU A 51 -12.86 12.22 3.44
N ARG A 52 -13.94 11.74 2.82
CA ARG A 52 -14.08 10.35 2.37
C ARG A 52 -14.39 10.29 0.88
N PRO A 53 -13.71 9.40 0.13
CA PRO A 53 -12.55 8.60 0.55
C PRO A 53 -11.33 9.48 0.84
N VAL A 54 -10.45 9.03 1.73
CA VAL A 54 -9.15 9.69 1.96
C VAL A 54 -8.33 9.54 0.69
N LYS A 55 -7.91 10.67 0.11
CA LYS A 55 -7.18 10.68 -1.16
C LYS A 55 -5.69 10.81 -0.99
N GLU A 56 -5.27 11.61 -0.02
CA GLU A 56 -3.87 12.00 0.13
C GLU A 56 -3.26 11.37 1.38
N TRP A 57 -2.06 10.84 1.21
CA TRP A 57 -1.26 10.30 2.29
C TRP A 57 0.16 10.82 2.19
N LEU A 58 0.68 11.32 3.30
CA LEU A 58 2.08 11.71 3.47
C LEU A 58 2.67 10.87 4.59
N ARG A 59 3.76 10.14 4.31
CA ARG A 59 4.39 9.28 5.31
C ARG A 59 5.90 9.45 5.35
N LEU A 60 6.47 9.22 6.53
CA LEU A 60 7.86 8.86 6.72
C LEU A 60 7.90 7.36 7.02
N ARG A 61 8.70 6.62 6.26
CA ARG A 61 8.93 5.18 6.47
C ARG A 61 10.34 4.98 6.99
N ASP A 62 10.47 4.20 8.07
CA ASP A 62 11.72 3.58 8.49
C ASP A 62 11.64 2.08 8.16
N THR A 63 12.63 1.56 7.45
CA THR A 63 12.73 0.15 7.08
C THR A 63 14.17 -0.30 7.19
N ASP A 64 14.50 -1.05 8.27
CA ASP A 64 15.81 -1.62 8.54
C ASP A 64 17.00 -0.65 8.33
N GLY A 65 16.83 0.60 8.81
CA GLY A 65 17.86 1.65 8.76
C GLY A 65 17.87 2.46 7.46
N LYS A 66 16.96 2.22 6.53
CA LYS A 66 16.67 3.11 5.42
C LYS A 66 15.40 3.88 5.68
N CYS A 67 15.38 5.15 5.31
CA CYS A 67 14.24 6.01 5.54
C CYS A 67 13.77 6.62 4.23
N TYR A 68 12.46 6.74 4.09
CA TYR A 68 11.82 7.30 2.91
C TYR A 68 10.76 8.32 3.31
N ILE A 69 10.56 9.32 2.45
CA ILE A 69 9.36 10.16 2.47
C ILE A 69 8.54 9.84 1.24
N THR A 70 7.25 9.58 1.45
CA THR A 70 6.32 9.22 0.38
C THR A 70 5.08 10.11 0.46
N TYR A 71 4.67 10.64 -0.68
CA TYR A 71 3.36 11.26 -0.86
C TYR A 71 2.58 10.47 -1.90
N LYS A 72 1.34 10.07 -1.55
CA LYS A 72 0.39 9.40 -2.45
C LYS A 72 -0.86 10.26 -2.63
N ASN A 73 -1.36 10.32 -3.86
CA ASN A 73 -2.65 10.90 -4.19
C ASN A 73 -3.49 9.91 -4.99
N TRP A 74 -4.52 9.36 -4.36
CA TRP A 74 -5.40 8.35 -4.95
C TRP A 74 -6.43 8.95 -5.89
N HIS A 75 -6.62 8.31 -7.04
CA HIS A 75 -7.68 8.58 -8.00
C HIS A 75 -8.81 7.57 -7.82
N TYR A 76 -10.06 8.06 -7.90
CA TYR A 76 -11.26 7.26 -7.69
C TYR A 76 -12.22 7.40 -8.87
N THR A 77 -12.95 6.32 -9.17
CA THR A 77 -14.10 6.37 -10.07
C THR A 77 -15.24 7.17 -9.42
N GLU A 78 -16.27 7.52 -10.22
CA GLU A 78 -17.50 8.13 -9.70
C GLU A 78 -18.21 7.26 -8.64
N LYS A 79 -17.96 5.94 -8.65
CA LYS A 79 -18.49 4.99 -7.66
C LYS A 79 -17.61 4.87 -6.40
N GLY A 80 -16.54 5.66 -6.28
CA GLY A 80 -15.63 5.65 -5.15
C GLY A 80 -14.67 4.44 -5.11
N GLU A 81 -14.46 3.77 -6.23
CA GLU A 81 -13.47 2.70 -6.33
C GLU A 81 -12.10 3.28 -6.72
N GLY A 82 -11.05 3.00 -5.94
CA GLY A 82 -9.68 3.44 -6.23
C GLY A 82 -9.15 2.82 -7.52
N THR A 83 -8.64 3.67 -8.43
CA THR A 83 -8.07 3.24 -9.71
C THR A 83 -6.57 3.05 -9.61
N HIS A 84 -5.85 4.10 -9.33
CA HIS A 84 -4.39 4.18 -9.21
C HIS A 84 -4.02 5.31 -8.26
N ALA A 85 -2.75 5.40 -7.89
CA ALA A 85 -2.22 6.55 -7.15
C ALA A 85 -1.10 7.23 -7.95
N ASP A 86 -1.00 8.56 -7.82
CA ASP A 86 0.25 9.26 -8.08
C ASP A 86 1.12 9.11 -6.84
N GLU A 87 2.30 8.50 -6.98
CA GLU A 87 3.23 8.30 -5.87
C GLU A 87 4.56 9.01 -6.13
N PHE A 88 4.98 9.79 -5.15
CA PHE A 88 6.29 10.44 -5.12
C PHE A 88 7.05 9.95 -3.90
N GLU A 89 8.12 9.21 -4.10
CA GLU A 89 8.94 8.67 -3.02
C GLU A 89 10.41 9.02 -3.23
N THR A 90 11.10 9.33 -2.14
CA THR A 90 12.55 9.52 -2.15
C THR A 90 13.17 9.05 -0.83
N GLU A 91 14.38 8.50 -0.94
CA GLU A 91 15.16 8.10 0.23
C GLU A 91 15.69 9.34 0.97
N LEU A 92 15.65 9.26 2.29
CA LEU A 92 16.12 10.30 3.20
C LEU A 92 17.43 9.88 3.88
N LYS A 93 18.37 10.81 3.99
CA LYS A 93 19.59 10.62 4.78
C LYS A 93 19.36 10.83 6.28
N ASP A 94 18.38 11.64 6.64
CA ASP A 94 18.10 12.01 8.03
C ASP A 94 16.59 12.14 8.24
N VAL A 95 15.99 11.08 8.76
CA VAL A 95 14.55 11.04 9.07
C VAL A 95 14.18 11.99 10.21
N SER A 96 15.09 12.24 11.17
CA SER A 96 14.83 13.15 12.29
C SER A 96 14.73 14.59 11.81
N ALA A 97 15.61 14.99 10.88
CA ALA A 97 15.53 16.30 10.25
C ALA A 97 14.25 16.44 9.40
N ALA A 98 13.89 15.42 8.61
CA ALA A 98 12.65 15.42 7.83
C ALA A 98 11.41 15.56 8.73
N ARG A 99 11.34 14.82 9.85
CA ARG A 99 10.24 14.94 10.82
C ARG A 99 10.14 16.38 11.37
N LYS A 100 11.25 16.99 11.80
CA LYS A 100 11.26 18.37 12.28
C LYS A 100 10.83 19.38 11.21
N ILE A 101 11.17 19.14 9.94
CA ILE A 101 10.71 19.96 8.82
C ILE A 101 9.20 19.86 8.70
N LEU A 102 8.63 18.64 8.70
CA LEU A 102 7.19 18.43 8.63
C LEU A 102 6.47 19.10 9.82
N GLU A 103 6.98 18.94 11.03
CA GLU A 103 6.44 19.59 12.22
C GLU A 103 6.50 21.13 12.10
N SER A 104 7.60 21.67 11.59
CA SER A 104 7.77 23.13 11.36
C SER A 104 6.84 23.67 10.29
N LEU A 105 6.41 22.82 9.36
CA LEU A 105 5.40 23.11 8.33
C LEU A 105 3.97 22.82 8.81
N ASP A 106 3.80 22.61 10.11
CA ASP A 106 2.51 22.34 10.76
C ASP A 106 1.84 21.03 10.28
N CYS A 107 2.64 20.08 9.80
CA CYS A 107 2.17 18.71 9.57
C CYS A 107 2.12 17.97 10.91
N LYS A 108 0.97 17.38 11.23
CA LYS A 108 0.76 16.64 12.48
C LYS A 108 0.76 15.14 12.20
N PRO A 109 1.39 14.32 13.07
CA PRO A 109 1.26 12.87 12.97
C PRO A 109 -0.19 12.46 13.23
N VAL A 110 -0.70 11.51 12.44
CA VAL A 110 -2.09 11.04 12.51
C VAL A 110 -2.19 9.55 12.87
N VAL A 111 -1.29 8.72 12.35
CA VAL A 111 -1.27 7.28 12.66
C VAL A 111 0.11 6.70 12.36
N MET A 112 0.45 5.62 13.08
CA MET A 112 1.62 4.78 12.84
C MET A 112 1.16 3.40 12.38
N VAL A 113 1.72 2.92 11.27
CA VAL A 113 1.57 1.53 10.79
C VAL A 113 2.88 0.79 11.07
N ASP A 114 2.80 -0.22 11.93
CA ASP A 114 3.91 -1.09 12.33
C ASP A 114 3.69 -2.46 11.70
N LYS A 115 4.57 -2.88 10.77
CA LYS A 115 4.38 -4.13 10.03
C LYS A 115 5.68 -4.86 9.72
N ILE A 116 5.58 -6.19 9.60
CA ILE A 116 6.58 -7.02 8.95
C ILE A 116 6.10 -7.32 7.53
N ARG A 117 6.91 -6.97 6.55
CA ARG A 117 6.65 -7.19 5.12
C ARG A 117 7.61 -8.21 4.55
N LYS A 118 7.07 -9.22 3.86
CA LYS A 118 7.87 -10.13 3.02
C LYS A 118 7.56 -9.84 1.57
N THR A 119 8.59 -9.58 0.77
CA THR A 119 8.45 -9.15 -0.63
C THR A 119 9.02 -10.17 -1.59
N TRP A 120 8.29 -10.44 -2.66
CA TRP A 120 8.70 -11.27 -3.78
C TRP A 120 8.47 -10.56 -5.11
N ARG A 121 9.35 -10.83 -6.07
CA ARG A 121 9.18 -10.42 -7.47
C ARG A 121 8.75 -11.62 -8.32
N TYR A 122 7.58 -11.50 -8.94
CA TYR A 122 7.06 -12.50 -9.89
C TYR A 122 6.63 -11.82 -11.18
N LYS A 123 7.39 -12.03 -12.28
CA LYS A 123 7.22 -11.33 -13.55
C LYS A 123 7.21 -9.80 -13.32
N ASP A 124 6.17 -9.13 -13.80
CA ASP A 124 5.96 -7.70 -13.67
C ASP A 124 5.23 -7.31 -12.37
N TYR A 125 5.18 -8.22 -11.38
CA TYR A 125 4.48 -7.95 -10.12
C TYR A 125 5.44 -8.00 -8.94
N GLU A 126 5.26 -7.05 -8.04
CA GLU A 126 5.71 -7.16 -6.68
C GLU A 126 4.58 -7.72 -5.83
N ILE A 127 4.87 -8.74 -5.03
CA ILE A 127 3.89 -9.39 -4.17
C ILE A 127 4.41 -9.35 -2.74
N ALA A 128 3.69 -8.67 -1.87
CA ALA A 128 4.03 -8.53 -0.47
C ALA A 128 3.03 -9.26 0.42
N LEU A 129 3.57 -9.96 1.43
CA LEU A 129 2.79 -10.53 2.53
C LEU A 129 3.06 -9.68 3.77
N ASP A 130 2.01 -9.05 4.28
CA ASP A 130 2.10 -8.10 5.39
C ASP A 130 1.45 -8.64 6.66
N LYS A 131 2.20 -8.54 7.76
CA LYS A 131 1.69 -8.69 9.12
C LYS A 131 1.69 -7.34 9.80
N VAL A 132 0.53 -6.71 9.84
CA VAL A 132 0.35 -5.39 10.43
C VAL A 132 -0.14 -5.54 11.85
N LYS A 133 0.50 -4.83 12.78
CA LYS A 133 0.10 -4.82 14.19
C LYS A 133 -1.31 -4.24 14.35
N GLY A 134 -2.21 -5.04 14.89
CA GLY A 134 -3.61 -4.66 15.10
C GLY A 134 -4.55 -4.93 13.92
N LEU A 135 -4.06 -5.53 12.82
CA LEU A 135 -4.87 -5.91 11.66
C LEU A 135 -4.65 -7.39 11.29
N ASP A 136 -5.55 -7.94 10.48
CA ASP A 136 -5.39 -9.26 9.88
C ASP A 136 -4.23 -9.27 8.86
N GLU A 137 -3.59 -10.43 8.67
CA GLU A 137 -2.59 -10.61 7.61
C GLU A 137 -3.19 -10.29 6.23
N SER A 138 -2.41 -9.63 5.39
CA SER A 138 -2.86 -9.22 4.07
C SER A 138 -1.81 -9.41 2.99
N VAL A 139 -2.27 -9.40 1.76
CA VAL A 139 -1.48 -9.50 0.54
C VAL A 139 -1.61 -8.19 -0.21
N GLU A 140 -0.49 -7.62 -0.62
CA GLU A 140 -0.42 -6.52 -1.55
C GLU A 140 0.19 -7.03 -2.85
N VAL A 141 -0.42 -6.69 -3.98
CA VAL A 141 0.10 -7.00 -5.31
C VAL A 141 0.17 -5.71 -6.07
N GLU A 142 1.37 -5.32 -6.47
CA GLU A 142 1.65 -4.12 -7.26
C GLU A 142 2.11 -4.50 -8.65
N TYR A 143 1.63 -3.78 -9.67
CA TYR A 143 2.12 -3.91 -11.02
C TYR A 143 3.31 -2.99 -11.27
N CYS A 144 4.46 -3.58 -11.62
CA CYS A 144 5.73 -2.90 -11.85
C CYS A 144 6.18 -2.96 -13.31
N GLY A 145 5.30 -3.34 -14.24
CA GLY A 145 5.60 -3.43 -15.67
C GLY A 145 5.47 -2.09 -16.40
N ASN A 146 5.43 -2.15 -17.74
CA ASN A 146 5.20 -0.95 -18.55
C ASN A 146 3.76 -0.46 -18.40
N MET A 147 3.59 0.82 -18.08
CA MET A 147 2.27 1.44 -17.86
C MET A 147 1.59 1.93 -19.14
N ASP A 148 2.26 1.90 -20.30
CA ASP A 148 1.71 2.39 -21.56
C ASP A 148 0.44 1.62 -21.97
N GLY A 149 -0.70 2.34 -22.03
CA GLY A 149 -1.98 1.76 -22.42
C GLY A 149 -2.62 0.80 -21.41
N VAL A 150 -2.12 0.73 -20.18
CA VAL A 150 -2.66 -0.11 -19.11
C VAL A 150 -3.96 0.48 -18.57
N ASP A 151 -5.05 -0.30 -18.59
CA ASP A 151 -6.27 0.02 -17.84
C ASP A 151 -6.10 -0.42 -16.38
N PRO A 152 -6.15 0.50 -15.39
CA PRO A 152 -5.94 0.16 -13.98
C PRO A 152 -6.98 -0.82 -13.44
N GLN A 153 -8.24 -0.75 -13.91
CA GLN A 153 -9.30 -1.63 -13.40
C GLN A 153 -9.16 -3.05 -13.95
N GLU A 154 -8.79 -3.18 -15.22
CA GLU A 154 -8.47 -4.49 -15.82
C GLU A 154 -7.27 -5.11 -15.11
N LYS A 155 -6.22 -4.33 -14.87
CA LYS A 155 -5.01 -4.80 -14.17
C LYS A 155 -5.31 -5.26 -12.75
N LYS A 156 -6.09 -4.51 -11.98
CA LYS A 156 -6.57 -4.92 -10.65
C LYS A 156 -7.42 -6.21 -10.69
N LYS A 157 -8.21 -6.39 -11.74
CA LYS A 157 -8.96 -7.62 -11.96
C LYS A 157 -8.03 -8.80 -12.21
N GLU A 158 -7.03 -8.66 -13.08
CA GLU A 158 -6.02 -9.69 -13.35
C GLU A 158 -5.30 -10.14 -12.07
N MET A 159 -4.89 -9.18 -11.21
CA MET A 159 -4.24 -9.49 -9.93
C MET A 159 -5.15 -10.30 -9.00
N ARG A 160 -6.44 -9.96 -8.92
CA ARG A 160 -7.40 -10.73 -8.10
C ARG A 160 -7.64 -12.12 -8.67
N ASP A 161 -7.78 -12.24 -9.99
CA ASP A 161 -7.98 -13.52 -10.66
C ASP A 161 -6.77 -14.44 -10.46
N PHE A 162 -5.54 -13.89 -10.57
CA PHE A 162 -4.30 -14.60 -10.26
C PHE A 162 -4.29 -15.18 -8.83
N LEU A 163 -4.66 -14.41 -7.80
CA LEU A 163 -4.72 -14.91 -6.43
C LEU A 163 -5.76 -16.03 -6.27
N LYS A 164 -6.90 -15.93 -6.96
CA LYS A 164 -7.94 -16.98 -6.95
C LYS A 164 -7.46 -18.26 -7.64
N GLU A 165 -6.78 -18.14 -8.78
CA GLU A 165 -6.23 -19.28 -9.54
C GLU A 165 -5.19 -20.05 -8.73
N ILE A 166 -4.39 -19.37 -7.92
CA ILE A 166 -3.46 -19.99 -6.98
C ILE A 166 -4.18 -20.76 -5.86
N GLY A 167 -5.45 -20.47 -5.59
CA GLY A 167 -6.24 -21.13 -4.56
C GLY A 167 -6.33 -20.35 -3.24
N CYS A 168 -6.12 -19.04 -3.27
CA CYS A 168 -6.25 -18.17 -2.08
C CYS A 168 -7.69 -18.07 -1.54
N GLY A 169 -8.68 -18.58 -2.27
CA GLY A 169 -10.09 -18.58 -1.87
C GLY A 169 -10.73 -17.19 -2.02
N LYS A 170 -11.59 -16.82 -1.07
CA LYS A 170 -12.25 -15.52 -1.08
C LYS A 170 -11.23 -14.41 -0.76
N LEU A 171 -11.33 -13.31 -1.50
CA LEU A 171 -10.53 -12.10 -1.31
C LEU A 171 -11.41 -11.02 -0.70
N ARG A 172 -10.92 -10.34 0.33
CA ARG A 172 -11.59 -9.20 0.95
C ARG A 172 -10.69 -7.97 0.79
N SER A 173 -11.13 -6.97 0.04
CA SER A 173 -10.44 -5.69 -0.07
C SER A 173 -11.12 -4.64 0.81
N ASN A 174 -10.34 -3.76 1.40
CA ASN A 174 -10.81 -2.53 2.02
C ASN A 174 -10.58 -1.33 1.08
N LYS A 175 -11.23 -0.20 1.37
CA LYS A 175 -11.18 0.99 0.51
C LYS A 175 -10.07 1.98 0.88
N GLY A 176 -9.35 1.77 1.98
CA GLY A 176 -8.52 2.84 2.53
C GLY A 176 -7.08 2.45 2.91
N GLY A 177 -6.71 1.18 2.79
CA GLY A 177 -5.38 0.70 3.22
C GLY A 177 -5.19 0.66 4.74
N TYR A 178 -3.98 0.30 5.19
CA TYR A 178 -3.69 0.06 6.62
C TYR A 178 -3.88 1.30 7.50
N ALA A 179 -3.42 2.47 7.03
CA ALA A 179 -3.56 3.71 7.77
C ALA A 179 -5.03 4.06 8.02
N PHE A 180 -5.88 3.88 7.01
CA PHE A 180 -7.32 4.09 7.14
C PHE A 180 -7.97 3.13 8.14
N LEU A 181 -7.63 1.84 8.06
CA LEU A 181 -8.18 0.80 8.95
C LEU A 181 -7.83 1.05 10.41
N LEU A 182 -6.62 1.56 10.68
CA LEU A 182 -6.18 1.88 12.04
C LEU A 182 -6.80 3.18 12.56
N LEU A 183 -7.03 4.18 11.69
CA LEU A 183 -7.65 5.46 12.08
C LEU A 183 -9.16 5.35 12.26
N PHE A 184 -9.82 4.56 11.41
CA PHE A 184 -11.28 4.53 11.28
C PHE A 184 -11.79 3.08 11.24
N PRO A 185 -11.51 2.25 12.27
CA PRO A 185 -11.90 0.84 12.27
C PRO A 185 -13.42 0.62 12.12
N GLU A 186 -14.25 1.54 12.64
CA GLU A 186 -15.72 1.53 12.50
C GLU A 186 -16.22 1.89 11.10
N GLU A 187 -15.40 2.52 10.27
CA GLU A 187 -15.72 2.85 8.88
C GLU A 187 -15.17 1.80 7.90
N ALA A 188 -14.53 0.74 8.41
CA ALA A 188 -13.94 -0.32 7.59
C ALA A 188 -15.01 -1.11 6.84
N GLU A 189 -15.11 -0.88 5.54
CA GLU A 189 -15.97 -1.65 4.63
C GLU A 189 -15.12 -2.62 3.82
N PHE A 190 -15.45 -3.91 3.88
CA PHE A 190 -14.78 -4.94 3.11
C PHE A 190 -15.64 -5.40 1.94
N LYS A 191 -15.09 -5.30 0.72
CA LYS A 191 -15.69 -5.87 -0.48
C LYS A 191 -15.14 -7.27 -0.70
N VAL A 192 -16.03 -8.25 -0.84
CA VAL A 192 -15.67 -9.65 -1.15
C VAL A 192 -15.64 -9.84 -2.67
N HIS A 193 -14.58 -10.48 -3.16
CA HIS A 193 -14.37 -10.78 -4.58
C HIS A 193 -14.33 -12.27 -4.87
#